data_f5b1781c179f4f826a611c1f1cc8fd93
#
_entry.id   f5b1781c179f4f826a611c1f1cc8fd93
#
_cell.length_a   1.000
_cell.length_b   1.000
_cell.length_c   1.000
_cell.angle_alpha   90.00
_cell.angle_beta   90.00
_cell.angle_gamma   90.00
#
_symmetry.space_group_name_H-M   'P 1'
#
loop_
_entity.id
_entity.type
_entity.pdbx_description
1 polymer ?
#
loop_
_entity_poly.entity_id
_entity_poly.type
_entity_poly.pdbx_seq_one_letter_code
_entity_poly.pdbx_strand_id
1 'polypeptide(L)'
;EQLKISINGDSFTRGTYNGINVIFHDKDGFINATDMCQQFNKRFRKIFENHSFQQYFKTFKALYYACPEKGGQEKQPIYQLNKGISTKYNELRGTYVDKRLINYIAVWASPEYAVYVGLVMDSIDEKLHETLKDKQLEDTVENAKPVFINIVESLAPSINTAFEEQFSYGVRDRIDRLDSYE
;
A
#
# COMPACT_ATOMS: atom_id res chain seq x y z
N GLU A 1 -2.79 -2.87 19.66
CA GLU A 1 -3.42 -1.56 20.03
C GLU A 1 -3.09 -0.55 18.94
N GLN A 2 -4.10 -0.05 18.22
CA GLN A 2 -3.90 1.02 17.25
C GLN A 2 -3.63 2.33 18.02
N LEU A 3 -2.44 2.89 17.88
CA LEU A 3 -2.08 4.14 18.53
C LEU A 3 -2.71 5.31 17.76
N LYS A 4 -3.67 5.99 18.39
CA LYS A 4 -4.33 7.17 17.83
C LYS A 4 -3.68 8.45 18.35
N ILE A 5 -3.35 9.36 17.45
CA ILE A 5 -2.74 10.66 17.75
C ILE A 5 -3.68 11.76 17.24
N SER A 6 -4.07 12.69 18.11
CA SER A 6 -4.91 13.84 17.75
C SER A 6 -4.13 15.13 17.88
N ILE A 7 -4.09 15.96 16.84
CA ILE A 7 -3.36 17.23 16.78
C ILE A 7 -4.18 18.25 16.00
N ASN A 8 -4.46 19.41 16.62
CA ASN A 8 -5.12 20.55 15.98
C ASN A 8 -6.44 20.23 15.25
N GLY A 9 -7.19 19.26 15.76
CA GLY A 9 -8.46 18.83 15.15
C GLY A 9 -8.32 17.71 14.11
N ASP A 10 -7.10 17.39 13.68
CA ASP A 10 -6.82 16.22 12.85
C ASP A 10 -6.48 15.00 13.71
N SER A 11 -6.84 13.84 13.27
CA SER A 11 -6.60 12.56 13.93
C SER A 11 -5.84 11.61 13.01
N PHE A 12 -4.86 10.91 13.57
CA PHE A 12 -3.99 9.98 12.86
C PHE A 12 -3.96 8.65 13.60
N THR A 13 -4.00 7.58 12.84
CA THR A 13 -3.93 6.21 13.37
C THR A 13 -2.69 5.50 12.81
N ARG A 14 -1.88 4.93 13.70
CA ARG A 14 -0.81 4.01 13.30
C ARG A 14 -1.39 2.61 13.11
N GLY A 15 -1.06 1.98 12.01
CA GLY A 15 -1.50 0.63 11.68
C GLY A 15 -0.53 -0.04 10.73
N THR A 16 -0.98 -1.11 10.10
CA THR A 16 -0.22 -1.85 9.10
C THR A 16 -0.97 -1.93 7.78
N TYR A 17 -0.21 -1.97 6.70
CA TYR A 17 -0.70 -2.28 5.37
C TYR A 17 0.17 -3.41 4.80
N ASN A 18 -0.40 -4.61 4.72
CA ASN A 18 0.32 -5.82 4.30
C ASN A 18 1.68 -5.97 5.02
N GLY A 19 1.69 -5.84 6.36
CA GLY A 19 2.90 -5.96 7.19
C GLY A 19 3.81 -4.73 7.21
N ILE A 20 3.56 -3.71 6.40
CA ILE A 20 4.30 -2.45 6.42
C ILE A 20 3.63 -1.50 7.44
N ASN A 21 4.41 -0.91 8.34
CA ASN A 21 3.90 0.11 9.26
C ASN A 21 3.50 1.36 8.47
N VAL A 22 2.31 1.87 8.73
CA VAL A 22 1.77 3.05 8.04
C VAL A 22 1.05 3.97 9.01
N ILE A 23 0.97 5.24 8.65
CA ILE A 23 0.19 6.26 9.35
C ILE A 23 -0.98 6.66 8.46
N PHE A 24 -2.19 6.47 8.97
CA PHE A 24 -3.42 6.90 8.33
C PHE A 24 -3.83 8.28 8.83
N HIS A 25 -4.28 9.14 7.95
CA HIS A 25 -5.04 10.33 8.31
C HIS A 25 -6.52 9.93 8.40
N ASP A 26 -7.10 9.99 9.59
CA ASP A 26 -8.44 9.42 9.85
C ASP A 26 -9.56 10.14 9.09
N LYS A 27 -9.33 11.39 8.68
CA LYS A 27 -10.32 12.20 7.97
C LYS A 27 -10.70 11.63 6.60
N ASP A 28 -9.73 11.08 5.88
CA ASP A 28 -9.90 10.61 4.50
C ASP A 28 -9.34 9.19 4.27
N GLY A 29 -8.66 8.62 5.26
CA GLY A 29 -8.01 7.31 5.17
C GLY A 29 -6.75 7.31 4.30
N PHE A 30 -6.20 8.48 3.98
CA PHE A 30 -4.94 8.59 3.24
C PHE A 30 -3.76 8.14 4.10
N ILE A 31 -2.73 7.65 3.44
CA ILE A 31 -1.55 7.07 4.09
C ILE A 31 -0.34 7.95 3.87
N ASN A 32 0.47 8.16 4.91
CA ASN A 32 1.73 8.88 4.84
C ASN A 32 2.78 8.09 4.05
N ALA A 33 2.88 8.36 2.74
CA ALA A 33 3.83 7.69 1.86
C ALA A 33 5.28 8.12 2.13
N THR A 34 5.50 9.30 2.69
CA THR A 34 6.85 9.76 3.07
C THR A 34 7.42 8.90 4.20
N ASP A 35 6.65 8.73 5.28
CA ASP A 35 7.04 7.89 6.41
C ASP A 35 7.21 6.42 5.99
N MET A 36 6.27 5.89 5.22
CA MET A 36 6.36 4.53 4.71
C MET A 36 7.63 4.30 3.88
N CYS A 37 7.98 5.19 2.95
CA CYS A 37 9.16 5.04 2.10
C CYS A 37 10.47 5.16 2.89
N GLN A 38 10.50 5.95 3.97
CA GLN A 38 11.69 6.09 4.82
C GLN A 38 12.09 4.76 5.47
N GLN A 39 11.14 3.88 5.79
CA GLN A 39 11.41 2.55 6.33
C GLN A 39 12.25 1.69 5.38
N PHE A 40 12.22 1.99 4.09
CA PHE A 40 13.01 1.33 3.04
C PHE A 40 14.18 2.18 2.53
N ASN A 41 14.57 3.22 3.26
CA ASN A 41 15.62 4.18 2.86
C ASN A 41 15.35 4.84 1.49
N LYS A 42 14.07 5.03 1.14
CA LYS A 42 13.63 5.69 -0.09
C LYS A 42 13.03 7.06 0.21
N ARG A 43 13.27 8.01 -0.68
CA ARG A 43 12.59 9.31 -0.65
C ARG A 43 11.36 9.25 -1.55
N PHE A 44 10.18 9.36 -0.98
CA PHE A 44 8.91 9.21 -1.70
C PHE A 44 8.86 10.01 -3.01
N ARG A 45 9.27 11.29 -3.01
CA ARG A 45 9.22 12.11 -4.23
C ARG A 45 10.02 11.57 -5.41
N LYS A 46 11.02 10.68 -5.16
CA LYS A 46 11.80 10.03 -6.22
C LYS A 46 10.99 9.07 -7.09
N ILE A 47 9.84 8.60 -6.60
CA ILE A 47 8.95 7.77 -7.41
C ILE A 47 8.42 8.53 -8.63
N PHE A 48 8.26 9.86 -8.55
CA PHE A 48 7.80 10.67 -9.67
C PHE A 48 8.83 10.81 -10.80
N GLU A 49 10.09 10.45 -10.57
CA GLU A 49 11.12 10.33 -11.61
C GLU A 49 10.98 9.03 -12.40
N ASN A 50 10.21 8.05 -11.88
CA ASN A 50 9.94 6.78 -12.54
C ASN A 50 8.83 6.94 -13.58
N HIS A 51 9.17 6.68 -14.86
CA HIS A 51 8.22 6.82 -15.96
C HIS A 51 7.00 5.90 -15.82
N SER A 52 7.20 4.66 -15.39
CA SER A 52 6.10 3.71 -15.17
C SER A 52 5.13 4.19 -14.11
N PHE A 53 5.63 4.79 -13.02
CA PHE A 53 4.76 5.41 -12.01
C PHE A 53 4.00 6.60 -12.56
N GLN A 54 4.62 7.46 -13.37
CA GLN A 54 3.93 8.60 -13.98
C GLN A 54 2.75 8.14 -14.84
N GLN A 55 2.93 7.10 -15.66
CA GLN A 55 1.86 6.52 -16.47
C GLN A 55 0.77 5.89 -15.60
N TYR A 56 1.15 5.11 -14.60
CA TYR A 56 0.22 4.54 -13.63
C TYR A 56 -0.60 5.62 -12.93
N PHE A 57 0.07 6.66 -12.43
CA PHE A 57 -0.59 7.77 -11.71
C PHE A 57 -1.56 8.56 -12.59
N LYS A 58 -1.19 8.80 -13.85
CA LYS A 58 -2.08 9.42 -14.85
C LYS A 58 -3.34 8.58 -15.05
N THR A 59 -3.19 7.27 -15.25
CA THR A 59 -4.32 6.35 -15.42
C THR A 59 -5.17 6.28 -14.15
N PHE A 60 -4.54 6.21 -12.99
CA PHE A 60 -5.22 6.23 -11.69
C PHE A 60 -6.08 7.47 -11.52
N LYS A 61 -5.53 8.65 -11.80
CA LYS A 61 -6.30 9.92 -11.76
C LYS A 61 -7.48 9.90 -12.72
N ALA A 62 -7.31 9.42 -13.93
CA ALA A 62 -8.38 9.33 -14.90
C ALA A 62 -9.52 8.41 -14.46
N LEU A 63 -9.19 7.29 -13.79
CA LEU A 63 -10.20 6.31 -13.33
C LEU A 63 -10.96 6.76 -12.08
N TYR A 64 -10.28 7.41 -11.14
CA TYR A 64 -10.85 7.64 -9.80
C TYR A 64 -11.11 9.11 -9.47
N TYR A 65 -10.56 10.05 -10.24
CA TYR A 65 -10.58 11.48 -9.96
C TYR A 65 -11.03 12.35 -11.16
N ALA A 66 -11.43 11.75 -12.28
CA ALA A 66 -11.74 12.47 -13.52
C ALA A 66 -13.10 13.19 -13.54
N CYS A 67 -13.99 12.92 -12.58
CA CYS A 67 -15.29 13.60 -12.50
C CYS A 67 -15.38 14.43 -11.21
N PRO A 68 -15.12 15.75 -11.24
CA PRO A 68 -15.56 16.59 -10.16
C PRO A 68 -17.11 16.57 -10.13
N GLU A 69 -17.71 16.21 -9.00
CA GLU A 69 -19.12 16.44 -8.77
C GLU A 69 -19.41 17.92 -9.06
N LYS A 70 -20.47 18.21 -9.78
CA LYS A 70 -20.83 19.60 -10.18
C LYS A 70 -20.80 20.52 -8.95
N GLY A 71 -19.82 21.41 -8.88
CA GLY A 71 -19.67 22.41 -7.82
C GLY A 71 -18.80 22.03 -6.62
N GLY A 72 -18.16 20.84 -6.60
CA GLY A 72 -17.20 20.43 -5.57
C GLY A 72 -15.76 20.84 -5.86
N GLN A 73 -14.96 21.02 -4.82
CA GLN A 73 -13.49 21.14 -4.98
C GLN A 73 -12.95 19.85 -5.59
N GLU A 74 -12.05 19.98 -6.57
CA GLU A 74 -11.35 18.85 -7.18
C GLU A 74 -10.55 18.12 -6.12
N LYS A 75 -10.99 16.91 -5.76
CA LYS A 75 -10.23 16.04 -4.83
C LYS A 75 -8.95 15.61 -5.51
N GLN A 76 -7.84 15.73 -4.80
CA GLN A 76 -6.54 15.28 -5.28
C GLN A 76 -6.15 13.96 -4.60
N PRO A 77 -5.54 13.00 -5.35
CA PRO A 77 -5.10 11.72 -4.79
C PRO A 77 -3.90 11.82 -3.88
N ILE A 78 -3.25 12.99 -3.83
CA ILE A 78 -2.03 13.27 -3.06
C ILE A 78 -2.11 14.70 -2.51
N TYR A 79 -1.70 14.87 -1.25
CA TYR A 79 -1.48 16.19 -0.65
C TYR A 79 -0.32 16.17 0.34
N GLN A 80 0.21 17.35 0.66
CA GLN A 80 1.27 17.50 1.67
C GLN A 80 0.72 18.03 2.98
N LEU A 81 1.14 17.44 4.08
CA LEU A 81 0.83 17.86 5.45
C LEU A 81 2.11 18.23 6.18
N ASN A 82 2.46 19.52 6.16
CA ASN A 82 3.70 20.03 6.75
C ASN A 82 3.44 21.13 7.78
N LYS A 83 2.31 21.85 7.67
CA LYS A 83 1.95 22.97 8.52
C LYS A 83 1.12 22.53 9.72
N GLY A 84 1.31 23.18 10.86
CA GLY A 84 0.50 22.94 12.07
C GLY A 84 0.92 21.72 12.90
N ILE A 85 1.90 20.93 12.47
CA ILE A 85 2.40 19.78 13.20
C ILE A 85 3.64 20.19 14.00
N SER A 86 3.60 19.98 15.32
CA SER A 86 4.75 20.19 16.23
C SER A 86 5.91 19.28 15.83
N THR A 87 7.15 19.74 16.11
CA THR A 87 8.36 18.95 15.91
C THR A 87 8.38 17.65 16.70
N LYS A 88 7.62 17.56 17.79
CA LYS A 88 7.41 16.33 18.58
C LYS A 88 6.77 15.19 17.74
N TYR A 89 6.02 15.54 16.70
CA TYR A 89 5.29 14.59 15.85
C TYR A 89 5.78 14.69 14.40
N ASN A 90 7.09 14.79 14.22
CA ASN A 90 7.68 14.98 12.90
C ASN A 90 7.35 13.86 11.91
N GLU A 91 7.11 12.64 12.39
CA GLU A 91 6.69 11.49 11.61
C GLU A 91 5.31 11.65 10.93
N LEU A 92 4.46 12.54 11.47
CA LEU A 92 3.16 12.84 10.86
C LEU A 92 3.29 13.80 9.68
N ARG A 93 4.44 14.45 9.51
CA ARG A 93 4.68 15.32 8.35
C ARG A 93 5.01 14.51 7.13
N GLY A 94 4.57 14.97 5.99
CA GLY A 94 4.92 14.34 4.73
C GLY A 94 3.82 14.42 3.70
N THR A 95 3.92 13.56 2.71
CA THR A 95 2.96 13.43 1.63
C THR A 95 2.01 12.29 1.91
N TYR A 96 0.73 12.61 1.98
CA TYR A 96 -0.36 11.67 2.15
C TYR A 96 -0.94 11.31 0.79
N VAL A 97 -1.16 10.04 0.56
CA VAL A 97 -1.66 9.50 -0.71
C VAL A 97 -2.90 8.64 -0.50
N ASP A 98 -3.75 8.58 -1.50
CA ASP A 98 -4.87 7.65 -1.53
C ASP A 98 -4.36 6.21 -1.27
N LYS A 99 -5.01 5.49 -0.35
CA LYS A 99 -4.59 4.14 0.05
C LYS A 99 -4.44 3.16 -1.13
N ARG A 100 -5.17 3.38 -2.23
CA ARG A 100 -5.09 2.56 -3.44
C ARG A 100 -3.77 2.71 -4.21
N LEU A 101 -3.01 3.79 -3.96
CA LEU A 101 -1.68 3.99 -4.52
C LEU A 101 -0.58 3.25 -3.74
N ILE A 102 -0.85 2.87 -2.49
CA ILE A 102 0.18 2.37 -1.56
C ILE A 102 0.83 1.08 -2.06
N ASN A 103 0.05 0.17 -2.65
CA ASN A 103 0.61 -1.08 -3.15
C ASN A 103 1.71 -0.84 -4.22
N TYR A 104 1.45 0.05 -5.17
CA TYR A 104 2.46 0.38 -6.18
C TYR A 104 3.69 1.04 -5.57
N ILE A 105 3.49 1.96 -4.63
CA ILE A 105 4.58 2.66 -3.95
C ILE A 105 5.42 1.67 -3.14
N ALA A 106 4.81 0.72 -2.44
CA ALA A 106 5.50 -0.32 -1.69
C ALA A 106 6.32 -1.26 -2.60
N VAL A 107 5.76 -1.68 -3.72
CA VAL A 107 6.47 -2.48 -4.74
C VAL A 107 7.71 -1.73 -5.27
N TRP A 108 7.59 -0.43 -5.51
CA TRP A 108 8.73 0.39 -5.93
C TRP A 108 9.76 0.58 -4.81
N ALA A 109 9.30 0.75 -3.57
CA ALA A 109 10.16 1.06 -2.43
C ALA A 109 10.92 -0.17 -1.93
N SER A 110 10.31 -1.35 -1.94
CA SER A 110 10.86 -2.59 -1.40
C SER A 110 10.87 -3.71 -2.44
N PRO A 111 12.06 -4.14 -2.91
CA PRO A 111 12.19 -5.32 -3.77
C PRO A 111 11.64 -6.60 -3.14
N GLU A 112 11.81 -6.78 -1.82
CA GLU A 112 11.26 -7.93 -1.11
C GLU A 112 9.73 -7.93 -1.17
N TYR A 113 9.10 -6.78 -0.94
CA TYR A 113 7.65 -6.66 -1.07
C TYR A 113 7.19 -6.98 -2.50
N ALA A 114 7.92 -6.51 -3.52
CA ALA A 114 7.62 -6.81 -4.92
C ALA A 114 7.66 -8.32 -5.21
N VAL A 115 8.65 -9.04 -4.69
CA VAL A 115 8.74 -10.51 -4.81
C VAL A 115 7.55 -11.19 -4.14
N TYR A 116 7.16 -10.74 -2.93
CA TYR A 116 5.99 -11.30 -2.24
C TYR A 116 4.69 -11.08 -2.99
N VAL A 117 4.47 -9.90 -3.54
CA VAL A 117 3.30 -9.63 -4.40
C VAL A 117 3.27 -10.59 -5.58
N GLY A 118 4.42 -10.85 -6.21
CA GLY A 118 4.55 -11.84 -7.28
C GLY A 118 4.12 -13.24 -6.82
N LEU A 119 4.71 -13.74 -5.73
CA LEU A 119 4.38 -15.06 -5.19
C LEU A 119 2.90 -15.21 -4.80
N VAL A 120 2.30 -14.16 -4.24
CA VAL A 120 0.86 -14.16 -3.94
C VAL A 120 0.03 -14.26 -5.21
N MET A 121 0.38 -13.49 -6.24
CA MET A 121 -0.33 -13.53 -7.54
C MET A 121 -0.19 -14.89 -8.20
N ASP A 122 1.00 -15.49 -8.19
CA ASP A 122 1.23 -16.84 -8.74
C ASP A 122 0.37 -17.89 -8.01
N SER A 123 0.32 -17.83 -6.66
CA SER A 123 -0.52 -18.73 -5.87
C SER A 123 -2.02 -18.57 -6.13
N ILE A 124 -2.47 -17.34 -6.40
CA ILE A 124 -3.86 -17.06 -6.79
C ILE A 124 -4.14 -17.65 -8.17
N ASP A 125 -3.23 -17.47 -9.11
CA ASP A 125 -3.35 -17.97 -10.47
C ASP A 125 -3.42 -19.51 -10.52
N GLU A 126 -2.53 -20.18 -9.80
CA GLU A 126 -2.57 -21.66 -9.66
C GLU A 126 -3.93 -22.15 -9.14
N LYS A 127 -4.42 -21.55 -8.05
CA LYS A 127 -5.75 -21.92 -7.50
C LYS A 127 -6.90 -21.60 -8.44
N LEU A 128 -6.79 -20.52 -9.20
CA LEU A 128 -7.78 -20.15 -10.22
C LEU A 128 -7.87 -21.25 -11.27
N HIS A 129 -6.74 -21.66 -11.84
CA HIS A 129 -6.67 -22.71 -12.86
C HIS A 129 -7.17 -24.06 -12.35
N GLU A 130 -6.76 -24.47 -11.14
CA GLU A 130 -7.28 -25.68 -10.51
C GLU A 130 -8.80 -25.64 -10.35
N THR A 131 -9.34 -24.52 -9.84
CA THR A 131 -10.78 -24.39 -9.61
C THR A 131 -11.59 -24.40 -10.90
N LEU A 132 -11.10 -23.75 -11.96
CA LEU A 132 -11.75 -23.78 -13.28
C LEU A 132 -11.76 -25.19 -13.86
N LYS A 133 -10.64 -25.91 -13.75
CA LYS A 133 -10.51 -27.29 -14.19
C LYS A 133 -11.46 -28.23 -13.44
N ASP A 134 -11.52 -28.12 -12.11
CA ASP A 134 -12.40 -28.94 -11.27
C ASP A 134 -13.89 -28.70 -11.59
N LYS A 135 -14.24 -27.45 -11.92
CA LYS A 135 -15.60 -27.09 -12.33
C LYS A 135 -15.89 -27.36 -13.80
N GLN A 136 -14.91 -27.86 -14.58
CA GLN A 136 -15.01 -28.08 -16.04
C GLN A 136 -15.43 -26.81 -16.80
N LEU A 137 -14.94 -25.64 -16.34
CA LEU A 137 -15.20 -24.36 -16.98
C LEU A 137 -14.07 -24.01 -17.94
N GLU A 138 -14.43 -23.36 -19.05
CA GLU A 138 -13.42 -22.78 -19.94
C GLU A 138 -12.69 -21.62 -19.25
N ASP A 139 -11.41 -21.46 -19.57
CA ASP A 139 -10.56 -20.36 -19.07
C ASP A 139 -10.90 -19.06 -19.83
N THR A 140 -12.02 -18.46 -19.47
CA THR A 140 -12.52 -17.18 -20.00
C THR A 140 -12.59 -16.15 -18.87
N VAL A 141 -12.56 -14.87 -19.23
CA VAL A 141 -12.66 -13.76 -18.25
C VAL A 141 -13.97 -13.84 -17.46
N GLU A 142 -15.08 -14.21 -18.09
CA GLU A 142 -16.38 -14.36 -17.44
C GLU A 142 -16.37 -15.45 -16.37
N ASN A 143 -15.75 -16.60 -16.65
CA ASN A 143 -15.63 -17.71 -15.71
C ASN A 143 -14.59 -17.46 -14.63
N ALA A 144 -13.46 -16.85 -14.99
CA ALA A 144 -12.34 -16.58 -14.09
C ALA A 144 -12.68 -15.53 -13.03
N LYS A 145 -13.39 -14.45 -13.39
CA LYS A 145 -13.66 -13.32 -12.51
C LYS A 145 -14.31 -13.69 -11.18
N PRO A 146 -15.44 -14.42 -11.13
CA PRO A 146 -16.07 -14.78 -9.85
C PRO A 146 -15.21 -15.76 -9.03
N VAL A 147 -14.50 -16.68 -9.70
CA VAL A 147 -13.58 -17.62 -9.05
C VAL A 147 -12.40 -16.88 -8.43
N PHE A 148 -11.81 -15.93 -9.15
CA PHE A 148 -10.72 -15.09 -8.67
C PHE A 148 -11.14 -14.29 -7.41
N ILE A 149 -12.31 -13.66 -7.42
CA ILE A 149 -12.83 -12.91 -6.27
C ILE A 149 -12.94 -13.82 -5.04
N ASN A 150 -13.54 -15.01 -5.19
CA ASN A 150 -13.69 -15.96 -4.09
C ASN A 150 -12.34 -16.45 -3.53
N ILE A 151 -11.35 -16.68 -4.40
CA ILE A 151 -10.00 -17.09 -3.99
C ILE A 151 -9.34 -15.95 -3.20
N VAL A 152 -9.38 -14.72 -3.68
CA VAL A 152 -8.80 -13.56 -3.00
C VAL A 152 -9.44 -13.37 -1.63
N GLU A 153 -10.76 -13.42 -1.52
CA GLU A 153 -11.48 -13.30 -0.25
C GLU A 153 -11.11 -14.42 0.74
N SER A 154 -10.95 -15.65 0.27
CA SER A 154 -10.57 -16.79 1.10
C SER A 154 -9.10 -16.75 1.56
N LEU A 155 -8.22 -16.18 0.77
CA LEU A 155 -6.77 -16.09 1.06
C LEU A 155 -6.37 -14.83 1.82
N ALA A 156 -7.20 -13.79 1.83
CA ALA A 156 -6.85 -12.49 2.43
C ALA A 156 -6.29 -12.59 3.87
N PRO A 157 -6.89 -13.37 4.80
CA PRO A 157 -6.33 -13.52 6.15
C PRO A 157 -4.94 -14.15 6.16
N SER A 158 -4.72 -15.21 5.37
CA SER A 158 -3.42 -15.93 5.30
C SER A 158 -2.33 -15.10 4.64
N ILE A 159 -2.69 -14.32 3.62
CA ILE A 159 -1.78 -13.40 2.93
C ILE A 159 -1.31 -12.32 3.90
N ASN A 160 -2.20 -11.71 4.66
CA ASN A 160 -1.86 -10.68 5.63
C ASN A 160 -0.90 -11.22 6.69
N THR A 161 -1.15 -12.40 7.25
CA THR A 161 -0.28 -13.06 8.22
C THR A 161 1.11 -13.34 7.63
N ALA A 162 1.19 -13.88 6.42
CA ALA A 162 2.45 -14.16 5.76
C ALA A 162 3.28 -12.88 5.50
N PHE A 163 2.63 -11.79 5.09
CA PHE A 163 3.31 -10.50 4.93
C PHE A 163 3.82 -9.95 6.26
N GLU A 164 3.04 -10.00 7.33
CA GLU A 164 3.45 -9.55 8.66
C GLU A 164 4.67 -10.33 9.18
N GLU A 165 4.66 -11.64 9.07
CA GLU A 165 5.77 -12.51 9.48
C GLU A 165 7.05 -12.17 8.71
N GLN A 166 7.00 -12.11 7.40
CA GLN A 166 8.16 -11.89 6.55
C GLN A 166 8.75 -10.49 6.72
N PHE A 167 7.91 -9.45 6.84
CA PHE A 167 8.41 -8.10 7.09
C PHE A 167 9.05 -7.96 8.46
N SER A 168 8.52 -8.62 9.49
CA SER A 168 9.12 -8.60 10.82
C SER A 168 10.50 -9.27 10.85
N TYR A 169 10.70 -10.36 10.10
CA TYR A 169 12.01 -11.01 9.95
C TYR A 169 13.00 -10.13 9.17
N GLY A 170 12.59 -9.56 8.05
CA GLY A 170 13.45 -8.74 7.21
C GLY A 170 13.93 -7.45 7.89
N VAL A 171 13.10 -6.84 8.72
CA VAL A 171 13.46 -5.66 9.52
C VAL A 171 14.45 -6.03 10.63
N ARG A 172 14.23 -7.16 11.33
CA ARG A 172 15.16 -7.64 12.38
C ARG A 172 16.54 -7.95 11.81
N ASP A 173 16.62 -8.69 10.70
CA ASP A 173 17.89 -9.03 10.06
C ASP A 173 18.69 -7.80 9.62
N ARG A 174 18.00 -6.71 9.22
CA ARG A 174 18.66 -5.44 8.89
C ARG A 174 19.15 -4.69 10.12
N ILE A 175 18.40 -4.68 11.23
CA ILE A 175 18.83 -4.06 12.49
C ILE A 175 20.05 -4.80 13.02
N ASP A 176 20.01 -6.13 13.07
CA ASP A 176 21.13 -6.95 13.54
C ASP A 176 22.41 -6.79 12.70
N ARG A 177 22.27 -6.54 11.39
CA ARG A 177 23.42 -6.23 10.52
C ARG A 177 23.98 -4.83 10.74
N LEU A 178 23.16 -3.84 11.05
CA LEU A 178 23.60 -2.48 11.36
C LEU A 178 24.39 -2.44 12.67
N ASP A 179 23.92 -3.15 13.69
CA ASP A 179 24.60 -3.26 14.99
C ASP A 179 25.91 -4.05 14.93
N SER A 180 26.16 -4.82 13.87
CA SER A 180 27.40 -5.58 13.67
C SER A 180 28.52 -4.78 12.99
N TYR A 181 28.28 -3.53 12.61
CA TYR A 181 29.26 -2.62 11.98
C TYR A 181 29.74 -1.48 12.91
N GLU A 182 29.32 -1.47 14.19
CA GLU A 182 29.91 -0.65 15.25
C GLU A 182 30.93 -1.47 16.07
#